data_603a545da476453caa3738b498692613
#
_entry.id   603a545da476453caa3738b498692613
#
_cell.length_a   1.000
_cell.length_b   1.000
_cell.length_c   1.000
_cell.angle_alpha   90.00
_cell.angle_beta   90.00
_cell.angle_gamma   90.00
#
_symmetry.space_group_name_H-M   'P 1'
#
loop_
_entity.id
_entity.type
_entity.pdbx_description
1 polymer ?
#
loop_
_entity_poly.entity_id
_entity_poly.type
_entity_poly.pdbx_seq_one_letter_code
_entity_poly.pdbx_strand_id
1 'polypeptide(L)'
;MHMPKRHLLCLLAGAAMLAALPARAQDKFPDRPIMFVVPFPPGGPTDAMARILATELTKELGQSVVVDNRGGAGGNIGADAVARATPDGYTIMFGTSGPLAINHSLYKGMKYDPRTSFEPVMYVG
;
A
#
# COMPACT_ATOMS: atom_id res chain seq x y z
N MET A 1 -5.57 -47.43 -38.53
CA MET A 1 -4.32 -46.66 -38.37
C MET A 1 -3.88 -46.78 -36.92
N HIS A 2 -2.95 -47.72 -36.60
CA HIS A 2 -2.53 -48.01 -35.22
C HIS A 2 -1.39 -47.06 -34.85
N MET A 3 -1.64 -46.11 -33.94
CA MET A 3 -0.56 -45.31 -33.34
C MET A 3 0.31 -46.24 -32.46
N PRO A 4 1.63 -46.25 -32.65
CA PRO A 4 2.52 -47.10 -31.84
C PRO A 4 2.52 -46.58 -30.39
N LYS A 5 2.39 -47.52 -29.44
CA LYS A 5 2.31 -47.28 -28.01
C LYS A 5 3.39 -46.33 -27.42
N ARG A 6 4.52 -46.21 -28.11
CA ARG A 6 5.64 -45.31 -27.76
C ARG A 6 5.28 -43.81 -27.89
N HIS A 7 4.46 -43.43 -28.87
CA HIS A 7 4.04 -42.03 -29.04
C HIS A 7 2.98 -41.62 -28.02
N LEU A 8 2.14 -42.56 -27.58
CA LEU A 8 1.16 -42.33 -26.52
C LEU A 8 1.83 -42.09 -25.17
N LEU A 9 2.92 -42.81 -24.83
CA LEU A 9 3.68 -42.59 -23.62
C LEU A 9 4.40 -41.23 -23.63
N CYS A 10 4.93 -40.79 -24.75
CA CYS A 10 5.58 -39.47 -24.86
C CYS A 10 4.61 -38.30 -24.68
N LEU A 11 3.38 -38.43 -25.19
CA LEU A 11 2.31 -37.44 -25.04
C LEU A 11 1.83 -37.32 -23.58
N LEU A 12 1.71 -38.46 -22.89
CA LEU A 12 1.34 -38.48 -21.46
C LEU A 12 2.44 -37.92 -20.56
N ALA A 13 3.72 -38.17 -20.86
CA ALA A 13 4.84 -37.59 -20.13
C ALA A 13 4.97 -36.06 -20.33
N GLY A 14 4.69 -35.56 -21.54
CA GLY A 14 4.67 -34.12 -21.82
C GLY A 14 3.53 -33.37 -21.11
N ALA A 15 2.35 -33.97 -21.01
CA ALA A 15 1.23 -33.38 -20.28
C ALA A 15 1.44 -33.33 -18.77
N ALA A 16 2.15 -34.29 -18.18
CA ALA A 16 2.48 -34.30 -16.76
C ALA A 16 3.51 -33.23 -16.37
N MET A 17 4.42 -32.84 -17.28
CA MET A 17 5.38 -31.77 -17.00
C MET A 17 4.76 -30.35 -17.02
N LEU A 18 3.69 -30.14 -17.77
CA LEU A 18 2.98 -28.84 -17.76
C LEU A 18 2.16 -28.61 -16.47
N ALA A 19 1.80 -29.67 -15.75
CA ALA A 19 1.04 -29.56 -14.52
C ALA A 19 1.90 -29.22 -13.27
N ALA A 20 3.23 -29.20 -13.41
CA ALA A 20 4.18 -28.92 -12.34
C ALA A 20 4.63 -27.46 -12.27
N LEU A 21 3.94 -26.53 -12.93
CA LEU A 21 4.17 -25.10 -12.69
C LEU A 21 3.74 -24.79 -11.25
N PRO A 22 4.65 -24.28 -10.40
CA PRO A 22 4.26 -23.88 -9.06
C PRO A 22 3.17 -22.84 -9.20
N ALA A 23 1.96 -23.15 -8.73
CA ALA A 23 0.93 -22.16 -8.51
C ALA A 23 1.56 -21.13 -7.57
N ARG A 24 1.96 -19.97 -8.06
CA ARG A 24 2.33 -18.85 -7.21
C ARG A 24 1.09 -18.58 -6.37
N ALA A 25 1.17 -18.97 -5.11
CA ALA A 25 0.21 -18.52 -4.12
C ALA A 25 0.23 -17.00 -4.23
N GLN A 26 -0.89 -16.41 -4.59
CA GLN A 26 -1.06 -14.96 -4.55
C GLN A 26 -0.79 -14.57 -3.09
N ASP A 27 0.29 -13.84 -2.85
CA ASP A 27 0.63 -13.37 -1.53
C ASP A 27 -0.59 -12.61 -0.99
N LYS A 28 -1.15 -13.10 0.11
CA LYS A 28 -2.39 -12.57 0.67
C LYS A 28 -2.09 -11.17 1.22
N PHE A 29 -2.50 -10.15 0.50
CA PHE A 29 -2.41 -8.77 1.00
C PHE A 29 -3.52 -8.49 2.02
N PRO A 30 -3.20 -7.85 3.17
CA PRO A 30 -1.87 -7.60 3.71
C PRO A 30 -1.30 -8.83 4.47
N ASP A 31 0.00 -9.12 4.30
CA ASP A 31 0.72 -10.19 4.99
C ASP A 31 1.61 -9.68 6.14
N ARG A 32 1.74 -8.36 6.26
CA ARG A 32 2.57 -7.66 7.26
C ARG A 32 1.89 -6.36 7.71
N PRO A 33 2.35 -5.72 8.80
CA PRO A 33 1.78 -4.47 9.28
C PRO A 33 1.81 -3.35 8.25
N ILE A 34 0.73 -2.56 8.24
CA ILE A 34 0.59 -1.36 7.41
C ILE A 34 1.01 -0.14 8.23
N MET A 35 1.88 0.69 7.68
CA MET A 35 2.28 1.98 8.25
C MET A 35 1.27 3.06 7.87
N PHE A 36 0.61 3.66 8.87
CA PHE A 36 -0.36 4.73 8.67
C PHE A 36 0.22 6.07 9.11
N VAL A 37 0.80 6.79 8.17
CA VAL A 37 1.51 8.04 8.42
C VAL A 37 0.52 9.19 8.65
N VAL A 38 0.65 9.83 9.80
CA VAL A 38 -0.07 11.06 10.15
C VAL A 38 0.91 12.23 10.08
N PRO A 39 0.73 13.20 9.18
CA PRO A 39 1.70 14.28 8.95
C PRO A 39 1.64 15.41 10.01
N PHE A 40 1.25 15.05 11.24
CA PHE A 40 1.12 15.97 12.37
C PHE A 40 1.57 15.31 13.66
N PRO A 41 1.91 16.13 14.70
CA PRO A 41 2.26 15.61 16.03
C PRO A 41 1.13 14.77 16.63
N PRO A 42 1.46 13.81 17.52
CA PRO A 42 0.46 13.01 18.22
C PRO A 42 -0.39 13.87 19.17
N GLY A 43 -1.62 13.39 19.45
CA GLY A 43 -2.55 14.03 20.39
C GLY A 43 -3.46 15.09 19.78
N GLY A 44 -3.29 15.43 18.50
CA GLY A 44 -4.19 16.33 17.79
C GLY A 44 -5.43 15.61 17.21
N PRO A 45 -6.40 16.36 16.68
CA PRO A 45 -7.63 15.78 16.11
C PRO A 45 -7.35 14.82 14.94
N THR A 46 -6.38 15.13 14.10
CA THR A 46 -5.95 14.24 12.99
C THR A 46 -5.39 12.92 13.51
N ASP A 47 -4.60 12.93 14.57
CA ASP A 47 -4.06 11.74 15.21
C ASP A 47 -5.17 10.90 15.85
N ALA A 48 -6.10 11.54 16.55
CA ALA A 48 -7.24 10.85 17.15
C ALA A 48 -8.09 10.11 16.10
N MET A 49 -8.44 10.76 15.00
CA MET A 49 -9.18 10.16 13.91
C MET A 49 -8.38 9.01 13.25
N ALA A 50 -7.09 9.21 13.00
CA ALA A 50 -6.25 8.18 12.41
C ALA A 50 -6.17 6.93 13.29
N ARG A 51 -6.09 7.07 14.62
CA ARG A 51 -6.09 5.93 15.56
C ARG A 51 -7.40 5.16 15.59
N ILE A 52 -8.53 5.85 15.49
CA ILE A 52 -9.85 5.21 15.38
C ILE A 52 -9.90 4.39 14.09
N LEU A 53 -9.54 4.98 12.97
CA LEU A 53 -9.49 4.26 11.68
C LEU A 53 -8.49 3.10 11.69
N ALA A 54 -7.29 3.29 12.24
CA ALA A 54 -6.29 2.23 12.34
C ALA A 54 -6.80 1.03 13.15
N THR A 55 -7.58 1.28 14.20
CA THR A 55 -8.19 0.22 15.00
C THR A 55 -9.21 -0.60 14.19
N GLU A 56 -10.09 0.07 13.46
CA GLU A 56 -11.09 -0.62 12.63
C GLU A 56 -10.43 -1.33 11.43
N LEU A 57 -9.50 -0.67 10.75
CA LEU A 57 -8.75 -1.29 9.65
C LEU A 57 -7.95 -2.52 10.11
N THR A 58 -7.39 -2.52 11.32
CA THR A 58 -6.71 -3.69 11.89
C THR A 58 -7.65 -4.88 12.02
N LYS A 59 -8.91 -4.65 12.44
CA LYS A 59 -9.91 -5.72 12.55
C LYS A 59 -10.30 -6.28 11.18
N GLU A 60 -10.56 -5.39 10.23
CA GLU A 60 -11.03 -5.78 8.89
C GLU A 60 -9.93 -6.47 8.06
N LEU A 61 -8.70 -5.97 8.14
CA LEU A 61 -7.58 -6.47 7.34
C LEU A 61 -6.86 -7.68 7.99
N GLY A 62 -7.08 -7.91 9.28
CA GLY A 62 -6.40 -8.99 10.02
C GLY A 62 -4.89 -8.77 10.21
N GLN A 63 -4.40 -7.54 9.93
CA GLN A 63 -3.01 -7.11 10.10
C GLN A 63 -2.96 -5.78 10.84
N SER A 64 -1.92 -5.57 11.64
CA SER A 64 -1.77 -4.34 12.41
C SER A 64 -1.64 -3.12 11.49
N VAL A 65 -2.43 -2.08 11.77
CA VAL A 65 -2.28 -0.76 11.17
C VAL A 65 -1.64 0.17 12.20
N VAL A 66 -0.38 0.55 11.97
CA VAL A 66 0.45 1.27 12.94
C VAL A 66 0.48 2.74 12.60
N VAL A 67 -0.02 3.59 13.50
CA VAL A 67 0.02 5.04 13.34
C VAL A 67 1.44 5.56 13.58
N ASP A 68 1.99 6.27 12.60
CA ASP A 68 3.32 6.89 12.61
C ASP A 68 3.17 8.41 12.43
N ASN A 69 3.43 9.17 13.48
CA ASN A 69 3.30 10.63 13.47
C ASN A 69 4.59 11.27 12.93
N ARG A 70 4.51 11.89 11.76
CA ARG A 70 5.62 12.60 11.10
C ARG A 70 5.27 14.05 10.84
N GLY A 71 5.22 14.84 11.90
CA GLY A 71 4.92 16.27 11.82
C GLY A 71 6.08 17.11 11.30
N GLY A 72 5.76 18.35 10.90
CA GLY A 72 6.72 19.39 10.51
C GLY A 72 6.44 19.97 9.12
N ALA A 73 6.85 21.21 8.93
CA ALA A 73 6.67 21.98 7.69
C ALA A 73 5.23 21.95 7.15
N GLY A 74 4.24 22.15 8.05
CA GLY A 74 2.83 22.10 7.65
C GLY A 74 2.35 20.73 7.16
N GLY A 75 2.99 19.63 7.58
CA GLY A 75 2.71 18.28 7.14
C GLY A 75 3.55 17.77 5.96
N ASN A 76 4.39 18.62 5.39
CA ASN A 76 5.19 18.27 4.20
C ASN A 76 6.23 17.17 4.50
N ILE A 77 6.73 17.08 5.75
CA ILE A 77 7.71 16.03 6.11
C ILE A 77 7.07 14.64 6.04
N GLY A 78 5.88 14.48 6.62
CA GLY A 78 5.15 13.22 6.56
C GLY A 78 4.73 12.86 5.14
N ALA A 79 4.22 13.84 4.38
CA ALA A 79 3.81 13.64 3.01
C ALA A 79 4.98 13.25 2.09
N ASP A 80 6.14 13.89 2.22
CA ASP A 80 7.35 13.54 1.48
C ASP A 80 7.84 12.12 1.80
N ALA A 81 7.74 11.71 3.06
CA ALA A 81 8.10 10.35 3.46
C ALA A 81 7.21 9.28 2.78
N VAL A 82 5.90 9.54 2.69
CA VAL A 82 4.97 8.62 1.99
C VAL A 82 5.18 8.67 0.49
N ALA A 83 5.37 9.85 -0.11
CA ALA A 83 5.62 10.00 -1.54
C ALA A 83 6.87 9.23 -2.02
N ARG A 84 7.83 8.99 -1.13
CA ARG A 84 9.05 8.19 -1.41
C ARG A 84 8.97 6.74 -0.98
N ALA A 85 7.91 6.34 -0.30
CA ALA A 85 7.74 4.96 0.10
C ALA A 85 7.50 4.05 -1.11
N THR A 86 7.78 2.77 -0.96
CA THR A 86 7.45 1.78 -1.98
C THR A 86 5.93 1.77 -2.21
N PRO A 87 5.45 1.83 -3.46
CA PRO A 87 4.02 1.89 -3.77
C PRO A 87 3.39 0.48 -3.75
N ASP A 88 3.51 -0.21 -2.62
CA ASP A 88 3.05 -1.58 -2.39
C ASP A 88 1.81 -1.68 -1.49
N GLY A 89 1.25 -0.53 -1.08
CA GLY A 89 0.08 -0.45 -0.21
C GLY A 89 0.39 -0.58 1.29
N TYR A 90 1.63 -0.81 1.70
CA TYR A 90 2.00 -0.93 3.11
C TYR A 90 2.37 0.38 3.80
N THR A 91 2.47 1.47 3.05
CA THR A 91 2.62 2.81 3.59
C THR A 91 1.52 3.70 3.04
N ILE A 92 0.59 4.10 3.90
CA ILE A 92 -0.52 4.97 3.56
C ILE A 92 -0.47 6.24 4.41
N MET A 93 -1.10 7.31 3.95
CA MET A 93 -1.14 8.58 4.66
C MET A 93 -2.57 8.98 5.05
N PHE A 94 -2.75 9.41 6.28
CA PHE A 94 -3.93 10.18 6.66
C PHE A 94 -3.72 11.64 6.26
N GLY A 95 -4.01 11.94 5.00
CA GLY A 95 -3.77 13.25 4.40
C GLY A 95 -4.78 14.30 4.83
N THR A 96 -4.35 15.55 4.76
CA THR A 96 -5.20 16.72 4.95
C THR A 96 -5.01 17.70 3.79
N SER A 97 -5.88 18.70 3.68
CA SER A 97 -5.80 19.74 2.64
C SER A 97 -4.48 20.51 2.61
N GLY A 98 -3.79 20.67 3.76
CA GLY A 98 -2.49 21.33 3.82
C GLY A 98 -1.47 20.70 2.86
N PRO A 99 -0.94 19.52 3.20
CA PRO A 99 0.08 18.86 2.38
C PRO A 99 -0.42 18.38 1.01
N LEU A 100 -1.72 18.11 0.84
CA LEU A 100 -2.27 17.57 -0.41
C LEU A 100 -2.75 18.63 -1.41
N ALA A 101 -2.94 19.89 -0.98
CA ALA A 101 -3.44 20.95 -1.87
C ALA A 101 -2.78 22.31 -1.62
N ILE A 102 -2.88 22.85 -0.38
CA ILE A 102 -2.56 24.23 -0.08
C ILE A 102 -1.05 24.49 -0.14
N ASN A 103 -0.27 23.58 0.42
CA ASN A 103 1.18 23.77 0.59
C ASN A 103 1.93 23.88 -0.73
N HIS A 104 1.42 23.30 -1.80
CA HIS A 104 2.01 23.45 -3.13
C HIS A 104 2.14 24.92 -3.58
N SER A 105 1.19 25.76 -3.15
CA SER A 105 1.22 27.21 -3.44
C SER A 105 2.00 28.02 -2.41
N LEU A 106 2.20 27.52 -1.19
CA LEU A 106 2.81 28.25 -0.09
C LEU A 106 4.31 27.97 0.08
N TYR A 107 4.74 26.74 -0.17
CA TYR A 107 6.12 26.30 0.06
C TYR A 107 6.90 26.20 -1.24
N LYS A 108 8.02 26.87 -1.31
CA LYS A 108 8.98 26.70 -2.42
C LYS A 108 9.86 25.47 -2.16
N GLY A 109 10.16 24.71 -3.21
CA GLY A 109 11.07 23.57 -3.13
C GLY A 109 10.50 22.34 -2.43
N MET A 110 9.19 22.10 -2.54
CA MET A 110 8.59 20.83 -2.13
C MET A 110 9.24 19.66 -2.90
N LYS A 111 9.43 18.55 -2.20
CA LYS A 111 10.08 17.35 -2.75
C LYS A 111 9.10 16.33 -3.34
N TYR A 112 7.82 16.63 -3.32
CA TYR A 112 6.74 15.84 -3.91
C TYR A 112 5.74 16.78 -4.61
N ASP A 113 5.00 16.25 -5.58
CA ASP A 113 3.86 16.92 -6.20
C ASP A 113 2.57 16.23 -5.73
N PRO A 114 1.70 16.93 -4.99
CA PRO A 114 0.48 16.32 -4.45
C PRO A 114 -0.48 15.77 -5.52
N ARG A 115 -0.34 16.20 -6.78
CA ARG A 115 -1.19 15.77 -7.90
C ARG A 115 -0.75 14.44 -8.52
N THR A 116 0.52 14.06 -8.34
CA THR A 116 1.13 12.92 -9.04
C THR A 116 1.86 11.95 -8.12
N SER A 117 2.17 12.36 -6.87
CA SER A 117 2.97 11.55 -5.96
C SER A 117 2.15 10.59 -5.08
N PHE A 118 0.83 10.66 -5.15
CA PHE A 118 -0.06 9.84 -4.32
C PHE A 118 -1.17 9.21 -5.14
N GLU A 119 -1.53 7.99 -4.76
CA GLU A 119 -2.73 7.33 -5.24
C GLU A 119 -3.83 7.46 -4.18
N PRO A 120 -4.96 8.11 -4.48
CA PRO A 120 -6.03 8.29 -3.50
C PRO A 120 -6.74 6.98 -3.21
N VAL A 121 -6.95 6.68 -1.92
CA VAL A 121 -7.69 5.49 -1.48
C VAL A 121 -9.14 5.82 -1.20
N MET A 122 -9.38 6.79 -0.33
CA MET A 122 -10.74 7.23 0.02
C MET A 122 -10.74 8.63 0.63
N TYR A 123 -11.88 9.27 0.60
CA TYR A 123 -12.13 10.52 1.31
C TYR A 123 -12.80 10.24 2.66
N VAL A 124 -12.29 10.87 3.72
CA VAL A 124 -12.78 10.72 5.09
C VAL A 124 -13.25 12.08 5.60
N GLY A 125 -14.54 12.34 5.53
CA GLY A 125 -15.18 13.53 6.10
C GLY A 125 -15.18 14.75 5.22
#